data_2e5c205ab86bdf00bcfa04b633063545
#
_entry.id   2e5c205ab86bdf00bcfa04b633063545
#
_cell.length_a   1.000
_cell.length_b   1.000
_cell.length_c   1.000
_cell.angle_alpha   90.00
_cell.angle_beta   90.00
_cell.angle_gamma   90.00
#
_symmetry.space_group_name_H-M   'P 1'
#
loop_
_entity.id
_entity.type
_entity.pdbx_description
1 polymer ?
#
loop_
_entity_poly.entity_id
_entity_poly.type
_entity_poly.pdbx_seq_one_letter_code
_entity_poly.pdbx_strand_id
1 'polypeptide(L)'
;MTGTTASPAFPAPSHAMHSYSTPLTSPGLPTTSPHPTDLTVRTPDAVRRRPSVRAAWYWENRKAPNRWYWGAVTALCTLASLSGYLQYRTHQSEFQARGNTWDIIWPQSTLVLSMWLLPLVMSGFAAQITTGEHQGDNWQRMRANRLETAMVAGKLLHCLQVAVATTAILILTTAVTGLVAGFSLLGLTAYFPRFGATVLGMWGILTFVTWLGTMLRSFATTMITVTLGAIVGTAMLLTAQPLSVLNPMTALIRATASLKPEAMTSPGAAAVDSLINLAWVTVFAISLLQTVRRR
;
A
#
# COMPACT_ATOMS: atom_id res chain seq x y z
N MET A 1 34.63 -22.00 35.74
CA MET A 1 35.11 -22.45 34.39
C MET A 1 34.66 -21.40 33.39
N THR A 2 35.56 -20.49 33.09
CA THR A 2 35.32 -19.34 32.18
C THR A 2 35.87 -19.70 30.80
N GLY A 3 34.95 -19.89 29.85
CA GLY A 3 35.29 -20.13 28.47
C GLY A 3 35.12 -18.87 27.63
N THR A 4 36.25 -18.24 27.31
CA THR A 4 36.32 -17.07 26.41
C THR A 4 36.38 -17.61 24.97
N THR A 5 35.33 -17.37 24.17
CA THR A 5 35.34 -17.67 22.73
C THR A 5 35.75 -16.43 21.96
N ALA A 6 36.90 -16.50 21.30
CA ALA A 6 37.43 -15.52 20.39
C ALA A 6 36.60 -15.46 19.09
N SER A 7 36.24 -14.22 18.69
CA SER A 7 35.58 -13.91 17.42
C SER A 7 36.60 -13.92 16.27
N PRO A 8 36.31 -14.50 15.10
CA PRO A 8 37.21 -14.45 13.95
C PRO A 8 37.13 -13.08 13.27
N ALA A 9 38.30 -12.44 13.07
CA ALA A 9 38.47 -11.22 12.32
C ALA A 9 38.30 -11.48 10.81
N PHE A 10 37.45 -10.70 10.15
CA PHE A 10 37.33 -10.66 8.69
C PHE A 10 38.46 -9.81 8.07
N PRO A 11 39.10 -10.26 7.00
CA PRO A 11 40.10 -9.46 6.30
C PRO A 11 39.43 -8.35 5.46
N ALA A 12 39.98 -7.14 5.54
CA ALA A 12 39.56 -6.00 4.73
C ALA A 12 39.96 -6.20 3.24
N PRO A 13 39.12 -5.78 2.28
CA PRO A 13 39.47 -5.81 0.87
C PRO A 13 40.46 -4.68 0.55
N SER A 14 41.63 -5.04 0.04
CA SER A 14 42.63 -4.14 -0.53
C SER A 14 42.16 -3.62 -1.89
N HIS A 15 41.77 -2.35 -1.97
CA HIS A 15 41.56 -1.66 -3.24
C HIS A 15 42.91 -1.26 -3.85
N ALA A 16 43.36 -1.98 -4.86
CA ALA A 16 44.45 -1.59 -5.73
C ALA A 16 43.92 -0.51 -6.69
N MET A 17 44.34 0.75 -6.49
CA MET A 17 44.17 1.82 -7.45
C MET A 17 45.13 1.60 -8.63
N HIS A 18 44.63 1.18 -9.76
CA HIS A 18 45.36 1.29 -11.01
C HIS A 18 45.12 2.65 -11.65
N SER A 19 46.13 3.51 -11.51
CA SER A 19 46.24 4.77 -12.23
C SER A 19 46.71 4.49 -13.66
N TYR A 20 45.85 4.57 -14.64
CA TYR A 20 46.20 4.61 -16.04
C TYR A 20 46.28 6.06 -16.50
N SER A 21 47.48 6.63 -16.54
CA SER A 21 47.78 7.89 -17.23
C SER A 21 48.41 7.56 -18.58
N THR A 22 47.66 7.60 -19.67
CA THR A 22 48.17 7.64 -21.03
C THR A 22 48.04 9.05 -21.59
N PRO A 23 49.11 9.71 -22.03
CA PRO A 23 49.01 10.97 -22.74
C PRO A 23 48.65 10.75 -24.17
N LEU A 24 47.42 11.15 -24.58
CA LEU A 24 46.99 11.22 -25.96
C LEU A 24 47.58 12.46 -26.65
N THR A 25 48.59 12.28 -27.45
CA THR A 25 49.08 13.24 -28.46
C THR A 25 48.03 13.38 -29.54
N SER A 26 47.40 14.54 -29.63
CA SER A 26 46.44 14.88 -30.71
C SER A 26 47.18 15.26 -32.01
N PRO A 27 46.92 14.61 -33.16
CA PRO A 27 47.32 15.12 -34.47
C PRO A 27 46.41 16.30 -34.84
N GLY A 28 47.02 17.41 -35.28
CA GLY A 28 46.31 18.62 -35.68
C GLY A 28 45.33 18.38 -36.83
N LEU A 29 44.07 18.72 -36.59
CA LEU A 29 43.03 18.81 -37.59
C LEU A 29 43.04 20.19 -38.24
N PRO A 30 42.92 20.30 -39.59
CA PRO A 30 42.84 21.58 -40.26
C PRO A 30 41.52 22.27 -39.90
N THR A 31 41.62 23.51 -39.43
CA THR A 31 40.50 24.41 -39.17
C THR A 31 39.94 24.93 -40.48
N THR A 32 38.99 24.20 -41.06
CA THR A 32 38.05 24.78 -42.01
C THR A 32 36.79 25.18 -41.23
N SER A 33 36.61 26.46 -41.00
CA SER A 33 35.38 27.01 -40.44
C SER A 33 34.22 26.77 -41.41
N PRO A 34 33.21 26.01 -41.08
CA PRO A 34 32.00 25.99 -41.88
C PRO A 34 31.18 27.24 -41.58
N HIS A 35 30.82 27.94 -42.66
CA HIS A 35 29.81 28.98 -42.67
C HIS A 35 28.58 28.54 -41.83
N PRO A 36 28.00 29.41 -41.01
CA PRO A 36 26.74 29.11 -40.35
C PRO A 36 25.61 29.12 -41.38
N THR A 37 25.43 28.02 -42.08
CA THR A 37 24.16 27.74 -42.76
C THR A 37 23.13 27.59 -41.66
N ASP A 38 22.21 28.51 -41.63
CA ASP A 38 21.06 28.61 -40.75
C ASP A 38 20.17 27.36 -40.93
N LEU A 39 20.61 26.25 -40.30
CA LEU A 39 19.80 25.10 -40.11
C LEU A 39 18.83 25.42 -38.99
N THR A 40 17.83 26.25 -39.30
CA THR A 40 16.58 26.22 -38.55
C THR A 40 16.02 24.80 -38.70
N VAL A 41 16.55 23.88 -37.88
CA VAL A 41 15.90 22.62 -37.61
C VAL A 41 14.54 23.00 -37.00
N ARG A 42 13.54 23.16 -37.87
CA ARG A 42 12.14 23.10 -37.47
C ARG A 42 12.01 21.75 -36.77
N THR A 43 12.24 21.76 -35.43
CA THR A 43 11.76 20.67 -34.61
C THR A 43 10.28 20.57 -34.94
N PRO A 44 9.82 19.46 -35.56
CA PRO A 44 8.40 19.26 -35.76
C PRO A 44 7.80 19.49 -34.38
N ASP A 45 6.79 20.36 -34.29
CA ASP A 45 6.02 20.53 -33.08
C ASP A 45 5.64 19.14 -32.61
N ALA A 46 6.49 18.58 -31.74
CA ALA A 46 6.24 17.30 -31.13
C ALA A 46 4.94 17.53 -30.40
N VAL A 47 3.84 17.08 -31.00
CA VAL A 47 2.50 17.16 -30.45
C VAL A 47 2.65 16.78 -29.00
N ARG A 48 2.68 17.78 -28.11
CA ARG A 48 2.85 17.59 -26.67
C ARG A 48 1.68 16.72 -26.22
N ARG A 49 1.86 15.42 -26.34
CA ARG A 49 0.87 14.44 -25.89
C ARG A 49 0.65 14.72 -24.42
N ARG A 50 -0.55 15.15 -24.08
CA ARG A 50 -0.94 15.36 -22.69
C ARG A 50 -0.62 14.10 -21.91
N PRO A 51 -0.03 14.21 -20.70
CA PRO A 51 0.30 13.04 -19.90
C PRO A 51 -0.97 12.24 -19.64
N SER A 52 -0.99 10.98 -20.04
CA SER A 52 -2.12 10.09 -19.89
C SER A 52 -2.08 9.42 -18.52
N VAL A 53 -3.14 9.60 -17.70
CA VAL A 53 -3.31 8.90 -16.43
C VAL A 53 -3.29 7.39 -16.63
N ARG A 54 -3.89 6.89 -17.73
CA ARG A 54 -3.90 5.47 -18.08
C ARG A 54 -2.47 4.94 -18.30
N ALA A 55 -1.61 5.70 -18.98
CA ALA A 55 -0.23 5.32 -19.17
C ALA A 55 0.54 5.31 -17.85
N ALA A 56 0.32 6.30 -16.98
CA ALA A 56 0.93 6.34 -15.65
C ALA A 56 0.52 5.13 -14.80
N TRP A 57 -0.77 4.79 -14.74
CA TRP A 57 -1.28 3.60 -14.05
C TRP A 57 -0.71 2.30 -14.62
N TYR A 58 -0.61 2.16 -15.95
CA TYR A 58 -0.01 1.00 -16.60
C TYR A 58 1.46 0.81 -16.17
N TRP A 59 2.24 1.90 -16.11
CA TRP A 59 3.62 1.87 -15.68
C TRP A 59 3.76 1.54 -14.19
N GLU A 60 2.87 2.03 -13.32
CA GLU A 60 2.85 1.65 -11.89
C GLU A 60 2.67 0.13 -11.73
N ASN A 61 1.78 -0.49 -12.51
CA ASN A 61 1.59 -1.94 -12.48
C ASN A 61 2.81 -2.74 -12.99
N ARG A 62 3.65 -2.14 -13.84
CA ARG A 62 4.85 -2.80 -14.38
C ARG A 62 6.09 -2.66 -13.51
N LYS A 63 6.17 -1.64 -12.68
CA LYS A 63 7.35 -1.33 -11.85
C LYS A 63 7.72 -2.43 -10.87
N ALA A 64 6.75 -3.16 -10.37
CA ALA A 64 7.02 -4.18 -9.37
C ALA A 64 6.11 -5.40 -9.55
N PRO A 65 6.63 -6.54 -10.03
CA PRO A 65 5.94 -7.81 -9.91
C PRO A 65 5.97 -8.25 -8.42
N ASN A 66 5.04 -7.74 -7.63
CA ASN A 66 5.01 -7.96 -6.18
C ASN A 66 4.37 -9.31 -5.83
N ARG A 67 4.97 -10.39 -6.30
CA ARG A 67 4.47 -11.76 -6.01
C ARG A 67 4.42 -12.06 -4.53
N TRP A 68 5.40 -11.55 -3.76
CA TRP A 68 5.45 -11.73 -2.31
C TRP A 68 4.23 -11.11 -1.61
N TYR A 69 3.78 -9.93 -2.07
CA TYR A 69 2.61 -9.25 -1.50
C TYR A 69 1.34 -10.09 -1.65
N TRP A 70 1.07 -10.57 -2.86
CA TRP A 70 -0.11 -11.39 -3.11
C TRP A 70 -0.06 -12.72 -2.37
N GLY A 71 1.13 -13.34 -2.28
CA GLY A 71 1.34 -14.55 -1.47
C GLY A 71 1.09 -14.29 0.01
N ALA A 72 1.63 -13.20 0.56
CA ALA A 72 1.43 -12.82 1.96
C ALA A 72 -0.04 -12.51 2.27
N VAL A 73 -0.70 -11.70 1.44
CA VAL A 73 -2.12 -11.35 1.62
C VAL A 73 -2.99 -12.61 1.57
N THR A 74 -2.80 -13.48 0.57
CA THR A 74 -3.57 -14.72 0.46
C THR A 74 -3.35 -15.63 1.66
N ALA A 75 -2.10 -15.82 2.08
CA ALA A 75 -1.78 -16.63 3.26
C ALA A 75 -2.41 -16.06 4.53
N LEU A 76 -2.29 -14.76 4.77
CA LEU A 76 -2.87 -14.10 5.96
C LEU A 76 -4.39 -14.17 5.96
N CYS A 77 -5.06 -13.89 4.83
CA CYS A 77 -6.51 -14.00 4.74
C CYS A 77 -6.97 -15.43 4.95
N THR A 78 -6.27 -16.43 4.40
CA THR A 78 -6.59 -17.84 4.57
C THR A 78 -6.41 -18.29 6.04
N LEU A 79 -5.29 -17.93 6.67
CA LEU A 79 -5.02 -18.25 8.07
C LEU A 79 -6.04 -17.60 9.01
N ALA A 80 -6.39 -16.34 8.77
CA ALA A 80 -7.38 -15.63 9.56
C ALA A 80 -8.79 -16.25 9.40
N SER A 81 -9.17 -16.61 8.16
CA SER A 81 -10.44 -17.29 7.90
C SER A 81 -10.47 -18.69 8.51
N LEU A 82 -9.36 -19.42 8.47
CA LEU A 82 -9.22 -20.71 9.14
C LEU A 82 -9.36 -20.58 10.66
N SER A 83 -8.76 -19.55 11.27
CA SER A 83 -8.95 -19.24 12.69
C SER A 83 -10.42 -19.03 13.04
N GLY A 84 -11.15 -18.27 12.22
CA GLY A 84 -12.59 -18.07 12.37
C GLY A 84 -13.39 -19.37 12.26
N TYR A 85 -13.02 -20.24 11.34
CA TYR A 85 -13.61 -21.57 11.17
C TYR A 85 -13.37 -22.48 12.38
N LEU A 86 -12.14 -22.52 12.88
CA LEU A 86 -11.79 -23.33 14.05
C LEU A 86 -12.56 -22.86 15.31
N GLN A 87 -12.66 -21.55 15.49
CA GLN A 87 -13.45 -20.97 16.59
C GLN A 87 -14.93 -21.38 16.50
N TYR A 88 -15.51 -21.29 15.29
CA TYR A 88 -16.88 -21.75 15.05
C TYR A 88 -17.04 -23.25 15.37
N ARG A 89 -16.13 -24.11 14.89
CA ARG A 89 -16.19 -25.56 15.11
C ARG A 89 -16.09 -25.91 16.60
N THR A 90 -15.24 -25.23 17.36
CA THR A 90 -15.06 -25.48 18.79
C THR A 90 -16.32 -25.18 19.60
N HIS A 91 -17.11 -24.17 19.21
CA HIS A 91 -18.31 -23.75 19.93
C HIS A 91 -19.60 -23.92 19.09
N GLN A 92 -19.62 -24.90 18.18
CA GLN A 92 -20.67 -25.05 17.17
C GLN A 92 -22.07 -25.15 17.80
N SER A 93 -22.23 -25.91 18.90
CA SER A 93 -23.53 -26.10 19.57
C SER A 93 -24.10 -24.78 20.13
N GLU A 94 -23.24 -23.95 20.72
CA GLU A 94 -23.65 -22.65 21.27
C GLU A 94 -24.08 -21.68 20.18
N PHE A 95 -23.34 -21.67 19.06
CA PHE A 95 -23.59 -20.76 17.95
C PHE A 95 -24.83 -21.17 17.16
N GLN A 96 -25.06 -22.47 16.95
CA GLN A 96 -26.27 -22.96 16.31
C GLN A 96 -27.52 -22.69 17.18
N ALA A 97 -27.43 -22.86 18.50
CA ALA A 97 -28.53 -22.55 19.40
C ALA A 97 -28.93 -21.07 19.38
N ARG A 98 -28.01 -20.17 19.05
CA ARG A 98 -28.26 -18.71 18.90
C ARG A 98 -28.66 -18.31 17.49
N GLY A 99 -28.73 -19.24 16.53
CA GLY A 99 -29.01 -18.96 15.13
C GLY A 99 -27.89 -18.11 14.44
N ASN A 100 -26.73 -18.05 15.06
CA ASN A 100 -25.62 -17.25 14.56
C ASN A 100 -24.88 -17.96 13.45
N THR A 101 -24.54 -17.21 12.39
CA THR A 101 -23.87 -17.69 11.19
C THR A 101 -22.66 -16.80 10.84
N TRP A 102 -22.83 -15.92 9.89
CA TRP A 102 -21.76 -15.02 9.42
C TRP A 102 -21.26 -14.05 10.47
N ASP A 103 -22.10 -13.68 11.47
CA ASP A 103 -21.76 -12.78 12.59
C ASP A 103 -20.64 -13.30 13.49
N ILE A 104 -20.22 -14.56 13.30
CA ILE A 104 -19.11 -15.16 14.03
C ILE A 104 -17.87 -15.22 13.15
N ILE A 105 -18.01 -15.80 11.97
CA ILE A 105 -16.85 -16.00 11.06
C ILE A 105 -16.28 -14.66 10.63
N TRP A 106 -17.13 -13.68 10.30
CA TRP A 106 -16.68 -12.38 9.83
C TRP A 106 -15.78 -11.65 10.83
N PRO A 107 -16.19 -11.38 12.10
CA PRO A 107 -15.33 -10.67 13.05
C PRO A 107 -14.09 -11.47 13.44
N GLN A 108 -14.21 -12.78 13.63
CA GLN A 108 -13.07 -13.62 13.99
C GLN A 108 -12.01 -13.65 12.88
N SER A 109 -12.45 -13.71 11.62
CA SER A 109 -11.54 -13.69 10.47
C SER A 109 -10.94 -12.30 10.23
N THR A 110 -11.64 -11.23 10.60
CA THR A 110 -11.24 -9.87 10.22
C THR A 110 -10.61 -9.06 11.36
N LEU A 111 -10.83 -9.42 12.64
CA LEU A 111 -10.37 -8.61 13.77
C LEU A 111 -8.85 -8.35 13.76
N VAL A 112 -8.05 -9.39 13.97
CA VAL A 112 -6.58 -9.25 14.02
C VAL A 112 -6.02 -8.88 12.64
N LEU A 113 -6.65 -9.41 11.58
CA LEU A 113 -6.27 -9.16 10.21
C LEU A 113 -6.40 -7.68 9.85
N SER A 114 -7.52 -7.04 10.18
CA SER A 114 -7.78 -5.63 9.86
C SER A 114 -7.13 -4.65 10.83
N MET A 115 -6.87 -5.09 12.06
CA MET A 115 -6.25 -4.26 13.09
C MET A 115 -4.74 -4.10 12.89
N TRP A 116 -4.05 -5.19 12.50
CA TRP A 116 -2.59 -5.24 12.45
C TRP A 116 -2.03 -5.78 11.14
N LEU A 117 -2.44 -6.98 10.73
CA LEU A 117 -1.70 -7.74 9.72
C LEU A 117 -1.81 -7.11 8.33
N LEU A 118 -3.02 -6.84 7.86
CA LEU A 118 -3.21 -6.20 6.56
C LEU A 118 -2.66 -4.78 6.52
N PRO A 119 -2.96 -3.88 7.50
CA PRO A 119 -2.37 -2.55 7.51
C PRO A 119 -0.85 -2.55 7.42
N LEU A 120 -0.15 -3.44 8.12
CA LEU A 120 1.32 -3.51 8.09
C LEU A 120 1.86 -4.08 6.79
N VAL A 121 1.26 -5.16 6.25
CA VAL A 121 1.69 -5.76 4.96
C VAL A 121 1.45 -4.79 3.81
N MET A 122 0.28 -4.14 3.76
CA MET A 122 -0.05 -3.13 2.75
C MET A 122 0.89 -1.92 2.85
N SER A 123 1.23 -1.52 4.07
CA SER A 123 2.16 -0.43 4.31
C SER A 123 3.58 -0.77 3.84
N GLY A 124 4.05 -1.99 4.12
CA GLY A 124 5.34 -2.50 3.61
C GLY A 124 5.41 -2.46 2.08
N PHE A 125 4.33 -2.88 1.43
CA PHE A 125 4.20 -2.82 -0.02
C PHE A 125 4.24 -1.38 -0.56
N ALA A 126 3.39 -0.48 -0.03
CA ALA A 126 3.33 0.91 -0.47
C ALA A 126 4.64 1.67 -0.19
N ALA A 127 5.25 1.45 0.98
CA ALA A 127 6.53 2.03 1.35
C ALA A 127 7.66 1.57 0.41
N GLN A 128 7.73 0.28 0.08
CA GLN A 128 8.74 -0.26 -0.83
C GLN A 128 8.68 0.39 -2.22
N ILE A 129 7.49 0.48 -2.80
CA ILE A 129 7.30 1.10 -4.12
C ILE A 129 7.67 2.58 -4.08
N THR A 130 7.23 3.30 -3.04
CA THR A 130 7.38 4.75 -2.98
C THR A 130 8.82 5.16 -2.68
N THR A 131 9.51 4.45 -1.78
CA THR A 131 10.90 4.76 -1.45
C THR A 131 11.86 4.35 -2.55
N GLY A 132 11.57 3.31 -3.33
CA GLY A 132 12.33 2.93 -4.51
C GLY A 132 12.41 4.03 -5.58
N GLU A 133 11.42 4.92 -5.64
CA GLU A 133 11.43 6.05 -6.58
C GLU A 133 12.42 7.17 -6.23
N HIS A 134 12.86 7.23 -4.98
CA HIS A 134 13.89 8.18 -4.58
C HIS A 134 15.29 7.76 -5.05
N GLN A 135 15.51 6.46 -5.29
CA GLN A 135 16.80 5.92 -5.72
C GLN A 135 17.15 6.25 -7.17
N GLY A 136 16.16 6.59 -8.01
CA GLY A 136 16.36 6.85 -9.43
C GLY A 136 16.05 8.28 -9.87
N ASP A 137 15.92 9.26 -8.97
CA ASP A 137 15.52 10.65 -9.25
C ASP A 137 14.23 10.78 -10.09
N ASN A 138 13.37 9.77 -10.00
CA ASN A 138 12.14 9.71 -10.80
C ASN A 138 11.22 10.91 -10.56
N TRP A 139 11.18 11.41 -9.31
CA TRP A 139 10.37 12.58 -8.96
C TRP A 139 10.83 13.84 -9.69
N GLN A 140 12.15 14.06 -9.79
CA GLN A 140 12.72 15.21 -10.50
C GLN A 140 12.45 15.12 -12.01
N ARG A 141 12.64 13.93 -12.60
CA ARG A 141 12.37 13.70 -14.03
C ARG A 141 10.90 13.92 -14.38
N MET A 142 9.97 13.46 -13.53
CA MET A 142 8.53 13.65 -13.74
C MET A 142 8.14 15.12 -13.64
N ARG A 143 8.74 15.85 -12.69
CA ARG A 143 8.51 17.30 -12.56
C ARG A 143 9.04 18.07 -13.74
N ALA A 144 10.26 17.80 -14.20
CA ALA A 144 10.84 18.43 -15.38
C ALA A 144 9.94 18.28 -16.63
N ASN A 145 9.21 17.17 -16.72
CA ASN A 145 8.26 16.88 -17.81
C ASN A 145 6.81 17.30 -17.51
N ARG A 146 6.52 17.96 -16.37
CA ARG A 146 5.17 18.37 -15.94
C ARG A 146 4.16 17.21 -15.88
N LEU A 147 4.62 16.03 -15.41
CA LEU A 147 3.84 14.80 -15.34
C LEU A 147 3.31 14.50 -13.93
N GLU A 148 3.50 15.40 -12.96
CA GLU A 148 3.22 15.18 -11.54
C GLU A 148 1.78 14.73 -11.29
N THR A 149 0.83 15.44 -11.90
CA THR A 149 -0.60 15.13 -11.71
C THR A 149 -0.97 13.77 -12.27
N ALA A 150 -0.47 13.43 -13.47
CA ALA A 150 -0.73 12.13 -14.09
C ALA A 150 -0.11 10.99 -13.28
N MET A 151 1.10 11.20 -12.76
CA MET A 151 1.81 10.22 -11.94
C MET A 151 1.09 9.98 -10.60
N VAL A 152 0.70 11.05 -9.89
CA VAL A 152 -0.05 10.92 -8.63
C VAL A 152 -1.37 10.22 -8.88
N ALA A 153 -2.11 10.59 -9.92
CA ALA A 153 -3.36 9.92 -10.29
C ALA A 153 -3.13 8.43 -10.63
N GLY A 154 -2.07 8.10 -11.38
CA GLY A 154 -1.69 6.72 -11.69
C GLY A 154 -1.39 5.90 -10.43
N LYS A 155 -0.68 6.47 -9.45
CA LYS A 155 -0.42 5.84 -8.15
C LYS A 155 -1.68 5.61 -7.34
N LEU A 156 -2.57 6.61 -7.26
CA LEU A 156 -3.83 6.48 -6.55
C LEU A 156 -4.72 5.39 -7.15
N LEU A 157 -4.77 5.29 -8.49
CA LEU A 157 -5.48 4.21 -9.18
C LEU A 157 -4.85 2.84 -8.92
N HIS A 158 -3.52 2.75 -8.88
CA HIS A 158 -2.83 1.52 -8.51
C HIS A 158 -3.13 1.12 -7.06
N CYS A 159 -3.08 2.07 -6.11
CA CYS A 159 -3.49 1.82 -4.73
C CYS A 159 -4.94 1.34 -4.62
N LEU A 160 -5.87 1.94 -5.39
CA LEU A 160 -7.26 1.50 -5.44
C LEU A 160 -7.38 0.07 -5.98
N GLN A 161 -6.68 -0.24 -7.07
CA GLN A 161 -6.64 -1.60 -7.65
C GLN A 161 -6.15 -2.62 -6.62
N VAL A 162 -5.08 -2.31 -5.89
CA VAL A 162 -4.54 -3.17 -4.82
C VAL A 162 -5.56 -3.35 -3.70
N ALA A 163 -6.23 -2.27 -3.27
CA ALA A 163 -7.27 -2.31 -2.25
C ALA A 163 -8.45 -3.22 -2.68
N VAL A 164 -8.93 -3.06 -3.92
CA VAL A 164 -10.02 -3.89 -4.47
C VAL A 164 -9.61 -5.37 -4.52
N ALA A 165 -8.43 -5.68 -5.05
CA ALA A 165 -7.96 -7.06 -5.16
C ALA A 165 -7.73 -7.71 -3.78
N THR A 166 -7.15 -6.96 -2.82
CA THR A 166 -6.96 -7.44 -1.44
C THR A 166 -8.31 -7.70 -0.74
N THR A 167 -9.28 -6.80 -0.91
CA THR A 167 -10.64 -7.00 -0.39
C THR A 167 -11.30 -8.21 -1.05
N ALA A 168 -11.13 -8.40 -2.35
CA ALA A 168 -11.68 -9.57 -3.05
C ALA A 168 -11.10 -10.90 -2.51
N ILE A 169 -9.79 -10.95 -2.23
CA ILE A 169 -9.15 -12.11 -1.60
C ILE A 169 -9.75 -12.35 -0.20
N LEU A 170 -9.89 -11.30 0.61
CA LEU A 170 -10.49 -11.41 1.94
C LEU A 170 -11.93 -11.97 1.88
N ILE A 171 -12.76 -11.40 1.00
CA ILE A 171 -14.15 -11.85 0.83
C ILE A 171 -14.20 -13.30 0.34
N LEU A 172 -13.37 -13.64 -0.64
CA LEU A 172 -13.33 -15.00 -1.21
C LEU A 172 -12.92 -16.04 -0.15
N THR A 173 -11.86 -15.76 0.62
CA THR A 173 -11.41 -16.69 1.67
C THR A 173 -12.46 -16.83 2.78
N THR A 174 -13.10 -15.73 3.18
CA THR A 174 -14.18 -15.75 4.18
C THR A 174 -15.42 -16.48 3.64
N ALA A 175 -15.81 -16.25 2.37
CA ALA A 175 -16.93 -16.92 1.72
C ALA A 175 -16.71 -18.44 1.63
N VAL A 176 -15.54 -18.88 1.19
CA VAL A 176 -15.16 -20.30 1.14
C VAL A 176 -15.23 -20.93 2.54
N THR A 177 -14.73 -20.23 3.54
CA THR A 177 -14.78 -20.70 4.94
C THR A 177 -16.22 -20.87 5.45
N GLY A 178 -17.10 -19.91 5.17
CA GLY A 178 -18.51 -20.01 5.53
C GLY A 178 -19.24 -21.14 4.79
N LEU A 179 -18.95 -21.35 3.51
CA LEU A 179 -19.48 -22.49 2.74
C LEU A 179 -19.05 -23.83 3.34
N VAL A 180 -17.79 -23.98 3.71
CA VAL A 180 -17.26 -25.18 4.38
C VAL A 180 -17.92 -25.38 5.76
N ALA A 181 -18.28 -24.29 6.45
CA ALA A 181 -19.05 -24.33 7.68
C ALA A 181 -20.53 -24.66 7.48
N GLY A 182 -21.01 -24.75 6.24
CA GLY A 182 -22.41 -25.04 5.89
C GLY A 182 -23.32 -23.80 5.85
N PHE A 183 -22.76 -22.58 5.75
CA PHE A 183 -23.54 -21.35 5.72
C PHE A 183 -24.04 -21.02 4.32
N SER A 184 -25.24 -20.44 4.23
CA SER A 184 -25.79 -19.94 2.98
C SER A 184 -25.08 -18.67 2.54
N LEU A 185 -24.67 -18.60 1.27
CA LEU A 185 -24.09 -17.36 0.68
C LEU A 185 -25.08 -16.18 0.69
N LEU A 186 -26.38 -16.46 0.74
CA LEU A 186 -27.39 -15.41 0.84
C LEU A 186 -27.20 -14.56 2.10
N GLY A 187 -26.78 -15.17 3.23
CA GLY A 187 -26.47 -14.44 4.46
C GLY A 187 -25.30 -13.47 4.31
N LEU A 188 -24.36 -13.73 3.39
CA LEU A 188 -23.23 -12.85 3.12
C LEU A 188 -23.64 -11.53 2.45
N THR A 189 -24.80 -11.48 1.78
CA THR A 189 -25.27 -10.27 1.09
C THR A 189 -25.51 -9.09 2.06
N ALA A 190 -25.84 -9.38 3.32
CA ALA A 190 -26.01 -8.35 4.35
C ALA A 190 -24.70 -7.54 4.62
N TYR A 191 -23.54 -8.11 4.26
CA TYR A 191 -22.23 -7.50 4.46
C TYR A 191 -21.72 -6.69 3.24
N PHE A 192 -22.46 -6.67 2.10
CA PHE A 192 -22.03 -5.94 0.90
C PHE A 192 -21.67 -4.47 1.14
N PRO A 193 -22.41 -3.70 1.96
CA PRO A 193 -22.01 -2.33 2.28
C PRO A 193 -20.62 -2.25 2.92
N ARG A 194 -20.25 -3.26 3.73
CA ARG A 194 -18.93 -3.34 4.38
C ARG A 194 -17.81 -3.62 3.39
N PHE A 195 -18.06 -4.33 2.30
CA PHE A 195 -17.04 -4.57 1.28
C PHE A 195 -16.57 -3.27 0.64
N GLY A 196 -17.50 -2.36 0.31
CA GLY A 196 -17.16 -1.03 -0.19
C GLY A 196 -16.39 -0.19 0.83
N ALA A 197 -16.83 -0.16 2.08
CA ALA A 197 -16.13 0.51 3.17
C ALA A 197 -14.71 -0.04 3.38
N THR A 198 -14.53 -1.37 3.29
CA THR A 198 -13.24 -2.05 3.42
C THR A 198 -12.28 -1.65 2.29
N VAL A 199 -12.76 -1.60 1.03
CA VAL A 199 -11.95 -1.09 -0.10
C VAL A 199 -11.48 0.33 0.17
N LEU A 200 -12.38 1.22 0.61
CA LEU A 200 -12.03 2.61 0.90
C LEU A 200 -11.08 2.75 2.08
N GLY A 201 -11.22 1.91 3.11
CA GLY A 201 -10.31 1.88 4.25
C GLY A 201 -8.90 1.43 3.84
N MET A 202 -8.79 0.37 3.04
CA MET A 202 -7.52 -0.10 2.47
C MET A 202 -6.90 0.96 1.56
N TRP A 203 -7.70 1.59 0.69
CA TRP A 203 -7.22 2.66 -0.18
C TRP A 203 -6.71 3.86 0.61
N GLY A 204 -7.38 4.23 1.71
CA GLY A 204 -6.95 5.28 2.62
C GLY A 204 -5.58 5.01 3.23
N ILE A 205 -5.36 3.80 3.76
CA ILE A 205 -4.06 3.37 4.31
C ILE A 205 -2.97 3.40 3.24
N LEU A 206 -3.22 2.81 2.07
CA LEU A 206 -2.25 2.80 0.96
C LEU A 206 -1.88 4.22 0.52
N THR A 207 -2.86 5.13 0.40
CA THR A 207 -2.64 6.52 0.01
C THR A 207 -1.84 7.27 1.09
N PHE A 208 -2.17 7.06 2.37
CA PHE A 208 -1.43 7.61 3.51
C PHE A 208 0.05 7.19 3.47
N VAL A 209 0.31 5.89 3.34
CA VAL A 209 1.68 5.37 3.34
C VAL A 209 2.45 5.82 2.10
N THR A 210 1.79 5.92 0.94
CA THR A 210 2.39 6.47 -0.28
C THR A 210 2.82 7.93 -0.08
N TRP A 211 1.97 8.75 0.54
CA TRP A 211 2.35 10.13 0.90
C TRP A 211 3.49 10.15 1.91
N LEU A 212 3.43 9.34 2.96
CA LEU A 212 4.43 9.28 4.02
C LEU A 212 5.80 8.83 3.48
N GLY A 213 5.85 7.78 2.65
CA GLY A 213 7.07 7.29 2.00
C GLY A 213 7.66 8.31 1.02
N THR A 214 6.80 9.11 0.36
CA THR A 214 7.26 10.26 -0.42
C THR A 214 7.91 11.31 0.45
N MET A 215 7.37 11.60 1.64
CA MET A 215 7.96 12.55 2.60
C MET A 215 9.27 12.08 3.20
N LEU A 216 9.28 10.87 3.76
CA LEU A 216 10.37 10.37 4.61
C LEU A 216 11.57 9.80 3.83
N ARG A 217 11.41 9.46 2.55
CA ARG A 217 12.45 8.93 1.65
C ARG A 217 13.13 7.63 2.10
N SER A 218 12.80 7.12 3.28
CA SER A 218 13.39 5.92 3.88
C SER A 218 12.32 4.89 4.17
N PHE A 219 12.54 3.67 3.71
CA PHE A 219 11.65 2.55 3.99
C PHE A 219 11.51 2.30 5.51
N ALA A 220 12.64 2.23 6.20
CA ALA A 220 12.66 1.94 7.62
C ALA A 220 11.90 3.00 8.43
N THR A 221 12.17 4.29 8.17
CA THR A 221 11.47 5.39 8.86
C THR A 221 9.99 5.38 8.57
N THR A 222 9.58 5.11 7.33
CA THR A 222 8.17 4.97 6.96
C THR A 222 7.50 3.84 7.74
N MET A 223 8.14 2.67 7.81
CA MET A 223 7.57 1.52 8.52
C MET A 223 7.50 1.73 10.03
N ILE A 224 8.51 2.36 10.64
CA ILE A 224 8.46 2.73 12.07
C ILE A 224 7.29 3.67 12.34
N THR A 225 7.12 4.71 11.53
CA THR A 225 6.01 5.67 11.69
C THR A 225 4.65 5.00 11.56
N VAL A 226 4.49 4.12 10.57
CA VAL A 226 3.26 3.35 10.37
C VAL A 226 2.97 2.41 11.53
N THR A 227 3.99 1.70 12.02
CA THR A 227 3.84 0.78 13.17
C THR A 227 3.44 1.54 14.44
N LEU A 228 4.09 2.68 14.71
CA LEU A 228 3.70 3.57 15.82
C LEU A 228 2.27 4.08 15.64
N GLY A 229 1.89 4.46 14.42
CA GLY A 229 0.52 4.86 14.09
C GLY A 229 -0.49 3.74 14.36
N ALA A 230 -0.16 2.49 14.03
CA ALA A 230 -1.01 1.33 14.31
C ALA A 230 -1.14 1.07 15.83
N ILE A 231 -0.04 1.18 16.59
CA ILE A 231 -0.06 1.03 18.06
C ILE A 231 -0.95 2.10 18.70
N VAL A 232 -0.73 3.38 18.35
CA VAL A 232 -1.55 4.49 18.83
C VAL A 232 -3.01 4.32 18.41
N GLY A 233 -3.26 3.92 17.16
CA GLY A 233 -4.61 3.65 16.67
C GLY A 233 -5.32 2.57 17.46
N THR A 234 -4.62 1.49 17.79
CA THR A 234 -5.15 0.42 18.63
C THR A 234 -5.48 0.92 20.04
N ALA A 235 -4.58 1.70 20.65
CA ALA A 235 -4.84 2.31 21.95
C ALA A 235 -6.08 3.21 21.90
N MET A 236 -6.22 4.05 20.86
CA MET A 236 -7.40 4.90 20.67
C MET A 236 -8.70 4.09 20.50
N LEU A 237 -8.66 2.97 19.77
CA LEU A 237 -9.82 2.09 19.60
C LEU A 237 -10.28 1.49 20.92
N LEU A 238 -9.36 1.16 21.83
CA LEU A 238 -9.65 0.49 23.09
C LEU A 238 -10.04 1.49 24.20
N THR A 239 -9.49 2.70 24.19
CA THR A 239 -9.69 3.68 25.29
C THR A 239 -10.62 4.82 24.93
N ALA A 240 -10.59 5.28 23.67
CA ALA A 240 -11.32 6.47 23.22
C ALA A 240 -11.81 6.28 21.77
N GLN A 241 -12.70 5.30 21.58
CA GLN A 241 -13.16 4.85 20.26
C GLN A 241 -13.56 5.98 19.28
N PRO A 242 -14.28 7.05 19.69
CA PRO A 242 -14.59 8.16 18.78
C PRO A 242 -13.34 8.85 18.20
N LEU A 243 -12.26 8.96 18.97
CA LEU A 243 -11.01 9.58 18.53
C LEU A 243 -10.24 8.72 17.51
N SER A 244 -10.55 7.44 17.42
CA SER A 244 -9.90 6.55 16.42
C SER A 244 -10.11 7.01 14.98
N VAL A 245 -11.14 7.81 14.71
CA VAL A 245 -11.39 8.44 13.40
C VAL A 245 -10.24 9.33 12.95
N LEU A 246 -9.50 9.92 13.90
CA LEU A 246 -8.36 10.80 13.62
C LEU A 246 -7.09 10.05 13.20
N ASN A 247 -7.07 8.72 13.35
CA ASN A 247 -5.91 7.92 12.98
C ASN A 247 -6.20 7.09 11.72
N PRO A 248 -5.53 7.35 10.58
CA PRO A 248 -5.76 6.64 9.33
C PRO A 248 -5.45 5.13 9.43
N MET A 249 -4.58 4.69 10.36
CA MET A 249 -4.26 3.27 10.52
C MET A 249 -5.43 2.45 11.09
N THR A 250 -6.44 3.10 11.68
CA THR A 250 -7.66 2.44 12.15
C THR A 250 -8.74 2.33 11.08
N ALA A 251 -8.51 2.89 9.89
CA ALA A 251 -9.50 2.94 8.81
C ALA A 251 -10.06 1.56 8.46
N LEU A 252 -9.20 0.53 8.40
CA LEU A 252 -9.60 -0.81 8.01
C LEU A 252 -10.41 -1.53 9.09
N ILE A 253 -9.99 -1.47 10.36
CA ILE A 253 -10.73 -2.12 11.46
C ILE A 253 -12.12 -1.50 11.65
N ARG A 254 -12.26 -0.20 11.45
CA ARG A 254 -13.56 0.47 11.46
C ARG A 254 -14.41 0.05 10.26
N ALA A 255 -13.82 0.01 9.08
CA ALA A 255 -14.50 -0.38 7.84
C ALA A 255 -15.07 -1.81 7.91
N THR A 256 -14.34 -2.75 8.50
CA THR A 256 -14.81 -4.14 8.70
C THR A 256 -15.83 -4.26 9.83
N ALA A 257 -15.93 -3.26 10.72
CA ALA A 257 -16.77 -3.23 11.91
C ALA A 257 -16.57 -4.44 12.87
N SER A 258 -15.39 -5.06 12.85
CA SER A 258 -15.11 -6.30 13.58
C SER A 258 -15.22 -6.17 15.10
N LEU A 259 -15.16 -4.94 15.64
CA LEU A 259 -15.35 -4.62 17.08
C LEU A 259 -16.78 -4.24 17.43
N LYS A 260 -17.71 -4.14 16.46
CA LYS A 260 -19.08 -3.66 16.64
C LYS A 260 -20.06 -4.57 15.92
N PRO A 261 -20.48 -5.68 16.54
CA PRO A 261 -21.39 -6.63 15.90
C PRO A 261 -22.65 -5.99 15.33
N GLU A 262 -23.24 -5.04 16.07
CA GLU A 262 -24.44 -4.30 15.67
C GLU A 262 -24.25 -3.42 14.43
N ALA A 263 -23.02 -3.04 14.12
CA ALA A 263 -22.70 -2.22 12.97
C ALA A 263 -22.37 -3.03 11.72
N MET A 264 -22.05 -4.33 11.84
CA MET A 264 -21.54 -5.13 10.71
C MET A 264 -22.49 -5.17 9.53
N THR A 265 -23.78 -5.33 9.77
CA THR A 265 -24.81 -5.40 8.73
C THR A 265 -25.53 -4.06 8.50
N SER A 266 -25.13 -2.98 9.21
CA SER A 266 -25.75 -1.66 9.08
C SER A 266 -25.22 -0.90 7.86
N PRO A 267 -26.06 -0.63 6.83
CA PRO A 267 -25.66 0.17 5.67
C PRO A 267 -25.29 1.61 6.06
N GLY A 268 -26.02 2.20 7.04
CA GLY A 268 -25.75 3.55 7.51
C GLY A 268 -24.37 3.67 8.16
N ALA A 269 -23.99 2.74 9.02
CA ALA A 269 -22.66 2.72 9.63
C ALA A 269 -21.57 2.51 8.56
N ALA A 270 -21.79 1.63 7.58
CA ALA A 270 -20.88 1.43 6.46
C ALA A 270 -20.70 2.69 5.61
N ALA A 271 -21.78 3.44 5.38
CA ALA A 271 -21.74 4.71 4.65
C ALA A 271 -20.91 5.76 5.38
N VAL A 272 -21.09 5.89 6.70
CA VAL A 272 -20.30 6.81 7.54
C VAL A 272 -18.80 6.48 7.47
N ASP A 273 -18.43 5.20 7.68
CA ASP A 273 -17.04 4.75 7.57
C ASP A 273 -16.47 5.01 6.17
N SER A 274 -17.28 4.80 5.12
CA SER A 274 -16.90 5.06 3.74
C SER A 274 -16.60 6.54 3.49
N LEU A 275 -17.44 7.45 4.00
CA LEU A 275 -17.24 8.89 3.88
C LEU A 275 -15.98 9.37 4.60
N ILE A 276 -15.74 8.87 5.81
CA ILE A 276 -14.52 9.17 6.58
C ILE A 276 -13.28 8.69 5.82
N ASN A 277 -13.30 7.47 5.30
CA ASN A 277 -12.18 6.90 4.56
C ASN A 277 -11.93 7.67 3.24
N LEU A 278 -12.99 8.09 2.54
CA LEU A 278 -12.87 8.92 1.34
C LEU A 278 -12.29 10.31 1.67
N ALA A 279 -12.66 10.89 2.81
CA ALA A 279 -12.06 12.15 3.28
C ALA A 279 -10.55 11.96 3.52
N TRP A 280 -10.11 10.88 4.16
CA TRP A 280 -8.69 10.56 4.33
C TRP A 280 -7.96 10.39 2.99
N VAL A 281 -8.53 9.64 2.05
CA VAL A 281 -7.98 9.51 0.69
C VAL A 281 -7.78 10.87 0.05
N THR A 282 -8.77 11.74 0.15
CA THR A 282 -8.73 13.09 -0.43
C THR A 282 -7.63 13.95 0.20
N VAL A 283 -7.54 13.96 1.53
CA VAL A 283 -6.50 14.69 2.28
C VAL A 283 -5.11 14.22 1.87
N PHE A 284 -4.87 12.91 1.83
CA PHE A 284 -3.55 12.39 1.47
C PHE A 284 -3.23 12.50 -0.02
N ALA A 285 -4.21 12.43 -0.90
CA ALA A 285 -4.03 12.68 -2.33
C ALA A 285 -3.58 14.13 -2.60
N ILE A 286 -4.24 15.09 -1.96
CA ILE A 286 -3.87 16.52 -2.04
C ILE A 286 -2.47 16.73 -1.44
N SER A 287 -2.19 16.17 -0.27
CA SER A 287 -0.91 16.27 0.41
C SER A 287 0.22 15.66 -0.41
N LEU A 288 -0.03 14.50 -1.05
CA LEU A 288 0.91 13.85 -1.96
C LEU A 288 1.23 14.75 -3.17
N LEU A 289 0.20 15.30 -3.82
CA LEU A 289 0.37 16.19 -4.96
C LEU A 289 1.16 17.45 -4.60
N GLN A 290 0.85 18.07 -3.44
CA GLN A 290 1.59 19.23 -2.94
C GLN A 290 3.05 18.89 -2.64
N THR A 291 3.31 17.73 -2.02
CA THR A 291 4.66 17.27 -1.70
C THR A 291 5.49 17.08 -2.97
N VAL A 292 4.91 16.48 -4.01
CA VAL A 292 5.57 16.25 -5.30
C VAL A 292 5.86 17.58 -6.03
N ARG A 293 4.94 18.55 -5.97
CA ARG A 293 5.13 19.87 -6.60
C ARG A 293 6.20 20.74 -5.92
N ARG A 294 6.38 20.58 -4.61
CA ARG A 294 7.37 21.38 -3.84
C ARG A 294 8.79 20.85 -3.94
N ARG A 295 8.98 19.64 -4.38
CA ARG A 295 10.29 18.99 -4.56
C ARG A 295 10.84 19.16 -5.95
#